data_1fba9ca568676effcb6c8c0b2829699f
#
_entry.id   1fba9ca568676effcb6c8c0b2829699f
#
_cell.length_a   1.000
_cell.length_b   1.000
_cell.length_c   1.000
_cell.angle_alpha   90.00
_cell.angle_beta   90.00
_cell.angle_gamma   90.00
#
_symmetry.space_group_name_H-M   'P 1'
#
loop_
_entity.id
_entity.type
_entity.pdbx_description
1 polymer ?
#
loop_
_entity_poly.entity_id
_entity_poly.type
_entity_poly.pdbx_seq_one_letter_code
_entity_poly.pdbx_strand_id
1 'polypeptide(L)'
;MHTPLPRDFYQSVDTLSLAQKLIGMELIHESEEGITSGMIVETEAYLQNDKACHAYGGLTARNAPMFGLAGNAYVYFIYGVHHCFNIVSGKEGLGEAVLIRALEPKKGVELMMKRRNKQKLQELCSGPGKLVQAMGIHKQLNGASLTEPPLYLTEGFNKQELFQTTRIGIGQGKDEHLPYRFYIKDSKFISKP
;
A
#
# COMPACT_ATOMS: atom_id res chain seq x y z
N MET A 1 -18.08 -15.04 -1.05
CA MET A 1 -17.35 -14.41 0.07
C MET A 1 -15.91 -14.23 -0.38
N HIS A 2 -15.31 -13.09 -0.07
CA HIS A 2 -13.88 -12.86 -0.36
C HIS A 2 -13.08 -13.47 0.80
N THR A 3 -12.18 -14.40 0.51
CA THR A 3 -11.31 -15.00 1.53
C THR A 3 -10.06 -14.12 1.70
N PRO A 4 -9.81 -13.58 2.90
CA PRO A 4 -8.58 -12.83 3.16
C PRO A 4 -7.32 -13.67 2.88
N LEU A 5 -6.26 -13.03 2.38
CA LEU A 5 -4.97 -13.69 2.20
C LEU A 5 -4.40 -14.12 3.57
N PRO A 6 -3.87 -15.35 3.69
CA PRO A 6 -3.30 -15.84 4.94
C PRO A 6 -1.98 -15.12 5.27
N ARG A 7 -1.54 -15.19 6.53
CA ARG A 7 -0.29 -14.58 7.01
C ARG A 7 0.92 -15.05 6.20
N ASP A 8 0.96 -16.32 5.82
CA ASP A 8 2.05 -16.91 5.04
C ASP A 8 2.25 -16.24 3.68
N PHE A 9 1.20 -15.67 3.07
CA PHE A 9 1.34 -14.89 1.84
C PHE A 9 2.34 -13.74 2.00
N TYR A 10 2.30 -13.05 3.15
CA TYR A 10 3.15 -11.88 3.45
C TYR A 10 4.54 -12.26 3.94
N GLN A 11 4.69 -13.44 4.56
CA GLN A 11 5.93 -13.91 5.19
C GLN A 11 6.79 -14.79 4.29
N SER A 12 6.21 -15.34 3.21
CA SER A 12 6.88 -16.34 2.35
C SER A 12 7.96 -15.80 1.45
N VAL A 13 8.12 -14.47 1.36
CA VAL A 13 9.05 -13.82 0.42
C VAL A 13 9.67 -12.56 1.05
N ASP A 14 10.77 -12.09 0.46
CA ASP A 14 11.39 -10.81 0.80
C ASP A 14 10.51 -9.61 0.39
N THR A 15 10.85 -8.42 0.87
CA THR A 15 10.08 -7.19 0.69
C THR A 15 9.95 -6.77 -0.78
N LEU A 16 10.98 -6.96 -1.60
CA LEU A 16 10.92 -6.63 -3.03
C LEU A 16 9.98 -7.59 -3.78
N SER A 17 10.10 -8.87 -3.49
CA SER A 17 9.21 -9.90 -4.05
C SER A 17 7.77 -9.71 -3.60
N LEU A 18 7.54 -9.32 -2.33
CA LEU A 18 6.19 -9.01 -1.85
C LEU A 18 5.60 -7.79 -2.57
N ALA A 19 6.40 -6.73 -2.80
CA ALA A 19 5.94 -5.55 -3.53
C ALA A 19 5.42 -5.89 -4.94
N GLN A 20 6.08 -6.83 -5.62
CA GLN A 20 5.63 -7.33 -6.93
C GLN A 20 4.39 -8.23 -6.80
N LYS A 21 4.36 -9.15 -5.82
CA LYS A 21 3.23 -10.07 -5.59
C LYS A 21 1.93 -9.36 -5.21
N LEU A 22 2.03 -8.22 -4.54
CA LEU A 22 0.86 -7.42 -4.14
C LEU A 22 0.16 -6.77 -5.33
N ILE A 23 0.85 -6.55 -6.44
CA ILE A 23 0.23 -6.02 -7.66
C ILE A 23 -0.75 -7.04 -8.23
N GLY A 24 -1.95 -6.57 -8.55
CA GLY A 24 -3.06 -7.40 -8.99
C GLY A 24 -3.94 -7.94 -7.86
N MET A 25 -3.49 -7.90 -6.59
CA MET A 25 -4.34 -8.25 -5.45
C MET A 25 -5.41 -7.19 -5.23
N GLU A 26 -6.56 -7.58 -4.67
CA GLU A 26 -7.64 -6.66 -4.32
C GLU A 26 -7.55 -6.27 -2.84
N LEU A 27 -7.42 -4.97 -2.56
CA LEU A 27 -7.52 -4.39 -1.23
C LEU A 27 -8.99 -4.06 -0.95
N ILE A 28 -9.52 -4.54 0.18
CA ILE A 28 -10.92 -4.37 0.61
C ILE A 28 -10.94 -3.68 1.97
N HIS A 29 -11.81 -2.69 2.11
CA HIS A 29 -12.12 -2.06 3.38
C HIS A 29 -13.63 -2.07 3.62
N GLU A 30 -14.03 -2.72 4.70
CA GLU A 30 -15.39 -2.77 5.22
C GLU A 30 -15.53 -1.71 6.31
N SER A 31 -16.25 -0.64 6.03
CA SER A 31 -16.49 0.46 6.97
C SER A 31 -17.99 0.60 7.27
N GLU A 32 -18.34 1.38 8.30
CA GLU A 32 -19.75 1.71 8.62
C GLU A 32 -20.48 2.39 7.45
N GLU A 33 -19.76 3.14 6.59
CA GLU A 33 -20.31 3.78 5.40
C GLU A 33 -20.54 2.80 4.23
N GLY A 34 -19.95 1.60 4.28
CA GLY A 34 -20.02 0.58 3.23
C GLY A 34 -18.65 0.00 2.85
N ILE A 35 -18.68 -0.88 1.85
CA ILE A 35 -17.49 -1.59 1.36
C ILE A 35 -16.87 -0.81 0.21
N THR A 36 -15.56 -0.57 0.29
CA THR A 36 -14.76 -0.06 -0.82
C THR A 36 -13.67 -1.05 -1.17
N SER A 37 -13.37 -1.24 -2.45
CA SER A 37 -12.25 -2.07 -2.87
C SER A 37 -11.57 -1.56 -4.14
N GLY A 38 -10.31 -1.97 -4.32
CA GLY A 38 -9.56 -1.66 -5.51
C GLY A 38 -8.40 -2.63 -5.73
N MET A 39 -8.10 -2.89 -7.00
CA MET A 39 -6.95 -3.69 -7.40
C MET A 39 -5.66 -2.86 -7.25
N ILE A 40 -4.66 -3.40 -6.58
CA ILE A 40 -3.35 -2.76 -6.43
C ILE A 40 -2.67 -2.72 -7.80
N VAL A 41 -2.32 -1.51 -8.26
CA VAL A 41 -1.68 -1.29 -9.57
C VAL A 41 -0.29 -0.67 -9.46
N GLU A 42 0.10 -0.19 -8.27
CA GLU A 42 1.40 0.44 -8.03
C GLU A 42 1.83 0.28 -6.57
N THR A 43 3.10 -0.12 -6.37
CA THR A 43 3.73 -0.32 -5.07
C THR A 43 5.13 0.27 -5.02
N GLU A 44 5.63 0.56 -3.81
CA GLU A 44 7.05 0.85 -3.56
C GLU A 44 7.54 0.05 -2.35
N ALA A 45 8.73 -0.57 -2.48
CA ALA A 45 9.37 -1.29 -1.39
C ALA A 45 10.30 -0.37 -0.59
N TYR A 46 10.32 -0.54 0.73
CA TYR A 46 11.18 0.16 1.67
C TYR A 46 11.83 -0.84 2.61
N LEU A 47 13.15 -1.04 2.45
CA LEU A 47 13.95 -1.94 3.27
C LEU A 47 14.60 -1.18 4.43
N GLN A 48 14.90 -1.84 5.54
CA GLN A 48 15.45 -1.17 6.72
C GLN A 48 16.80 -0.49 6.48
N ASN A 49 17.64 -1.05 5.59
CA ASN A 49 18.95 -0.47 5.22
C ASN A 49 18.87 0.62 4.14
N ASP A 50 17.70 0.97 3.67
CA ASP A 50 17.43 2.01 2.68
C ASP A 50 17.25 3.37 3.38
N LYS A 51 18.04 4.38 2.99
CA LYS A 51 18.00 5.74 3.58
C LYS A 51 16.65 6.46 3.42
N ALA A 52 15.81 6.03 2.48
CA ALA A 52 14.46 6.55 2.32
C ALA A 52 13.45 5.88 3.26
N CYS A 53 13.81 4.76 3.90
CA CYS A 53 12.94 4.04 4.80
C CYS A 53 12.81 4.74 6.15
N HIS A 54 11.61 4.78 6.72
CA HIS A 54 11.37 5.32 8.06
C HIS A 54 12.12 4.55 9.16
N ALA A 55 12.49 3.31 8.91
CA ALA A 55 13.20 2.45 9.85
C ALA A 55 14.72 2.50 9.71
N TYR A 56 15.28 3.28 8.76
CA TYR A 56 16.73 3.39 8.54
C TYR A 56 17.50 3.80 9.82
N GLY A 57 16.96 4.74 10.59
CA GLY A 57 17.52 5.19 11.88
C GLY A 57 17.17 4.29 13.07
N GLY A 58 16.60 3.11 12.83
CA GLY A 58 16.16 2.20 13.88
C GLY A 58 14.73 2.43 14.37
N LEU A 59 14.37 1.73 15.43
CA LEU A 59 13.03 1.74 16.05
C LEU A 59 12.74 3.07 16.76
N THR A 60 11.57 3.62 16.52
CA THR A 60 11.01 4.78 17.21
C THR A 60 9.52 4.55 17.49
N ALA A 61 8.92 5.32 18.39
CA ALA A 61 7.48 5.23 18.68
C ALA A 61 6.62 5.46 17.41
N ARG A 62 7.10 6.26 16.45
CA ARG A 62 6.39 6.55 15.20
C ARG A 62 6.37 5.37 14.24
N ASN A 63 7.49 4.67 14.10
CA ASN A 63 7.65 3.59 13.12
C ASN A 63 7.55 2.20 13.72
N ALA A 64 7.27 2.08 15.05
CA ALA A 64 7.16 0.81 15.74
C ALA A 64 6.29 -0.26 15.01
N PRO A 65 5.15 0.08 14.38
CA PRO A 65 4.37 -0.91 13.64
C PRO A 65 5.12 -1.56 12.48
N MET A 66 6.13 -0.89 11.87
CA MET A 66 6.94 -1.49 10.80
C MET A 66 7.81 -2.66 11.28
N PHE A 67 8.08 -2.77 12.58
CA PHE A 67 8.89 -3.84 13.18
C PHE A 67 8.04 -5.02 13.67
N GLY A 68 6.72 -4.96 13.43
CA GLY A 68 5.77 -6.02 13.79
C GLY A 68 5.69 -7.13 12.75
N LEU A 69 4.64 -7.92 12.85
CA LEU A 69 4.38 -9.06 11.96
C LEU A 69 4.10 -8.59 10.52
N ALA A 70 4.69 -9.26 9.56
CA ALA A 70 4.36 -9.07 8.13
C ALA A 70 2.85 -9.32 7.90
N GLY A 71 2.25 -8.50 7.02
CA GLY A 71 0.81 -8.50 6.79
C GLY A 71 0.02 -7.70 7.83
N ASN A 72 0.67 -6.84 8.61
CA ASN A 72 -0.01 -5.81 9.37
C ASN A 72 0.01 -4.48 8.60
N ALA A 73 -0.98 -3.63 8.85
CA ALA A 73 -1.06 -2.29 8.28
C ALA A 73 -0.07 -1.33 9.00
N TYR A 74 0.64 -0.53 8.22
CA TYR A 74 1.38 0.62 8.73
C TYR A 74 0.81 1.89 8.10
N VAL A 75 0.03 2.63 8.89
CA VAL A 75 -0.65 3.86 8.45
C VAL A 75 -0.01 5.05 9.17
N TYR A 76 0.61 5.94 8.42
CA TYR A 76 1.26 7.12 8.97
C TYR A 76 0.78 8.41 8.33
N PHE A 77 0.90 9.51 9.09
CA PHE A 77 0.52 10.84 8.63
C PHE A 77 1.72 11.56 8.00
N ILE A 78 1.53 12.14 6.82
CA ILE A 78 2.57 12.83 6.06
C ILE A 78 2.11 14.24 5.65
N TYR A 79 3.06 15.19 5.69
CA TYR A 79 2.86 16.60 5.30
C TYR A 79 1.69 17.33 5.99
N GLY A 80 1.27 16.88 7.18
CA GLY A 80 0.18 17.52 7.93
C GLY A 80 -1.21 17.39 7.30
N VAL A 81 -1.38 16.65 6.18
CA VAL A 81 -2.64 16.64 5.41
C VAL A 81 -3.07 15.22 4.98
N HIS A 82 -2.15 14.27 4.80
CA HIS A 82 -2.47 12.98 4.21
C HIS A 82 -1.94 11.82 5.03
N HIS A 83 -2.66 10.70 4.98
CA HIS A 83 -2.15 9.41 5.43
C HIS A 83 -1.59 8.61 4.25
N CYS A 84 -0.61 7.76 4.53
CA CYS A 84 -0.13 6.72 3.62
C CYS A 84 -0.37 5.36 4.24
N PHE A 85 -0.72 4.39 3.41
CA PHE A 85 -0.97 3.00 3.80
C PHE A 85 0.13 2.10 3.27
N ASN A 86 0.75 1.35 4.16
CA ASN A 86 1.78 0.37 3.85
C ASN A 86 1.39 -0.99 4.45
N ILE A 87 1.94 -2.02 3.86
CA ILE A 87 1.88 -3.40 4.36
C ILE A 87 3.24 -3.75 4.94
N VAL A 88 3.29 -4.07 6.23
CA VAL A 88 4.52 -4.53 6.90
C VAL A 88 5.00 -5.81 6.24
N SER A 89 6.29 -5.92 6.01
CA SER A 89 6.96 -7.02 5.31
C SER A 89 8.21 -7.48 6.06
N GLY A 90 8.88 -8.49 5.54
CA GLY A 90 10.09 -9.02 6.15
C GLY A 90 9.84 -9.81 7.44
N LYS A 91 10.92 -10.12 8.15
CA LYS A 91 10.84 -10.83 9.43
C LYS A 91 10.44 -9.87 10.56
N GLU A 92 9.73 -10.37 11.55
CA GLU A 92 9.45 -9.62 12.77
C GLU A 92 10.75 -9.09 13.39
N GLY A 93 10.74 -7.83 13.79
CA GLY A 93 11.92 -7.10 14.28
C GLY A 93 12.74 -6.40 13.19
N LEU A 94 12.41 -6.59 11.90
CA LEU A 94 12.95 -5.79 10.80
C LEU A 94 11.93 -4.72 10.37
N GLY A 95 12.39 -3.48 10.27
CA GLY A 95 11.54 -2.36 9.90
C GLY A 95 11.41 -2.22 8.37
N GLU A 96 10.65 -3.11 7.75
CA GLU A 96 10.43 -3.13 6.30
C GLU A 96 8.94 -3.04 5.95
N ALA A 97 8.60 -2.40 4.84
CA ALA A 97 7.22 -2.28 4.40
C ALA A 97 7.10 -2.04 2.89
N VAL A 98 5.92 -2.36 2.36
CA VAL A 98 5.51 -2.03 1.00
C VAL A 98 4.44 -0.94 1.05
N LEU A 99 4.73 0.22 0.47
CA LEU A 99 3.77 1.31 0.27
C LEU A 99 2.82 0.96 -0.88
N ILE A 100 1.52 1.04 -0.63
CA ILE A 100 0.50 0.97 -1.68
C ILE A 100 0.32 2.36 -2.26
N ARG A 101 0.69 2.55 -3.53
CA ARG A 101 0.70 3.86 -4.16
C ARG A 101 -0.56 4.18 -4.94
N ALA A 102 -1.12 3.19 -5.62
CA ALA A 102 -2.32 3.39 -6.42
C ALA A 102 -3.16 2.12 -6.53
N LEU A 103 -4.47 2.33 -6.68
CA LEU A 103 -5.45 1.28 -6.90
C LEU A 103 -6.28 1.60 -8.16
N GLU A 104 -6.69 0.56 -8.88
CA GLU A 104 -7.83 0.62 -9.80
C GLU A 104 -9.11 0.37 -8.99
N PRO A 105 -10.02 1.36 -8.84
CA PRO A 105 -11.26 1.21 -8.08
C PRO A 105 -12.15 0.07 -8.61
N LYS A 106 -12.71 -0.74 -7.71
CA LYS A 106 -13.60 -1.87 -8.07
C LYS A 106 -14.98 -1.74 -7.42
N LYS A 107 -15.10 -1.76 -6.10
CA LYS A 107 -16.37 -1.63 -5.36
C LYS A 107 -16.44 -0.32 -4.59
N GLY A 108 -17.66 0.17 -4.34
CA GLY A 108 -17.89 1.40 -3.58
C GLY A 108 -17.40 2.66 -4.28
N VAL A 109 -17.40 2.68 -5.62
CA VAL A 109 -16.90 3.80 -6.44
C VAL A 109 -17.61 5.11 -6.11
N GLU A 110 -18.93 5.08 -5.92
CA GLU A 110 -19.71 6.27 -5.55
C GLU A 110 -19.29 6.84 -4.19
N LEU A 111 -19.02 5.95 -3.22
CA LEU A 111 -18.51 6.33 -1.91
C LEU A 111 -17.10 6.95 -2.02
N MET A 112 -16.24 6.37 -2.86
CA MET A 112 -14.92 6.94 -3.16
C MET A 112 -15.04 8.31 -3.82
N MET A 113 -15.94 8.50 -4.79
CA MET A 113 -16.24 9.78 -5.44
C MET A 113 -16.65 10.84 -4.42
N LYS A 114 -17.56 10.49 -3.50
CA LYS A 114 -18.01 11.35 -2.41
C LYS A 114 -16.83 11.77 -1.51
N ARG A 115 -16.06 10.80 -1.00
CA ARG A 115 -14.92 11.06 -0.09
C ARG A 115 -13.81 11.90 -0.75
N ARG A 116 -13.60 11.72 -2.06
CA ARG A 116 -12.59 12.43 -2.84
C ARG A 116 -13.07 13.77 -3.43
N ASN A 117 -14.37 14.01 -3.48
CA ASN A 117 -15.01 15.10 -4.24
C ASN A 117 -14.50 15.11 -5.71
N LYS A 118 -14.54 13.94 -6.37
CA LYS A 118 -14.06 13.71 -7.74
C LYS A 118 -15.03 12.80 -8.48
N GLN A 119 -15.19 13.03 -9.81
CA GLN A 119 -16.09 12.26 -10.68
C GLN A 119 -15.36 11.31 -11.62
N LYS A 120 -14.07 11.55 -11.90
CA LYS A 120 -13.28 10.71 -12.80
C LYS A 120 -12.67 9.53 -12.04
N LEU A 121 -12.93 8.32 -12.50
CA LEU A 121 -12.48 7.08 -11.88
C LEU A 121 -10.96 7.05 -11.67
N GLN A 122 -10.19 7.50 -12.66
CA GLN A 122 -8.72 7.54 -12.62
C GLN A 122 -8.17 8.52 -11.57
N GLU A 123 -8.97 9.50 -11.12
CA GLU A 123 -8.53 10.48 -10.12
C GLU A 123 -8.77 10.02 -8.68
N LEU A 124 -9.51 8.91 -8.47
CA LEU A 124 -9.93 8.48 -7.14
C LEU A 124 -8.76 7.95 -6.31
N CYS A 125 -7.96 7.02 -6.87
CA CYS A 125 -6.96 6.26 -6.16
C CYS A 125 -5.55 6.33 -6.78
N SER A 126 -5.28 7.28 -7.70
CA SER A 126 -3.99 7.44 -8.38
C SER A 126 -2.99 8.25 -7.53
N GLY A 127 -2.61 7.70 -6.40
CA GLY A 127 -1.63 8.25 -5.48
C GLY A 127 -1.88 7.84 -4.02
N PRO A 128 -0.83 7.75 -3.17
CA PRO A 128 -0.94 7.14 -1.84
C PRO A 128 -1.93 7.87 -0.92
N GLY A 129 -1.93 9.20 -0.87
CA GLY A 129 -2.91 9.97 -0.10
C GLY A 129 -4.32 9.90 -0.71
N LYS A 130 -4.42 9.83 -2.05
CA LYS A 130 -5.70 9.73 -2.75
C LYS A 130 -6.41 8.41 -2.43
N LEU A 131 -5.68 7.29 -2.55
CA LEU A 131 -6.27 5.97 -2.27
C LEU A 131 -6.72 5.84 -0.82
N VAL A 132 -5.93 6.33 0.13
CA VAL A 132 -6.26 6.28 1.57
C VAL A 132 -7.57 7.04 1.85
N GLN A 133 -7.72 8.24 1.28
CA GLN A 133 -8.96 9.02 1.38
C GLN A 133 -10.15 8.32 0.70
N ALA A 134 -9.97 7.81 -0.52
CA ALA A 134 -11.01 7.10 -1.28
C ALA A 134 -11.50 5.86 -0.53
N MET A 135 -10.57 5.05 -0.03
CA MET A 135 -10.85 3.81 0.70
C MET A 135 -11.39 4.05 2.12
N GLY A 136 -11.25 5.27 2.67
CA GLY A 136 -11.60 5.56 4.06
C GLY A 136 -10.62 4.95 5.07
N ILE A 137 -9.37 4.72 4.66
CA ILE A 137 -8.33 4.22 5.55
C ILE A 137 -7.84 5.36 6.45
N HIS A 138 -7.76 5.14 7.74
CA HIS A 138 -7.38 6.16 8.72
C HIS A 138 -6.45 5.59 9.79
N LYS A 139 -5.92 6.47 10.65
CA LYS A 139 -4.89 6.13 11.64
C LYS A 139 -5.27 5.00 12.60
N GLN A 140 -6.56 4.82 12.89
CA GLN A 140 -7.03 3.74 13.77
C GLN A 140 -6.74 2.34 13.22
N LEU A 141 -6.53 2.21 11.91
CA LEU A 141 -6.12 0.95 11.26
C LEU A 141 -4.60 0.70 11.33
N ASN A 142 -3.82 1.60 11.92
CA ASN A 142 -2.38 1.39 12.10
C ASN A 142 -2.10 0.23 13.05
N GLY A 143 -1.37 -0.78 12.59
CA GLY A 143 -1.09 -2.02 13.31
C GLY A 143 -2.14 -3.12 13.12
N ALA A 144 -3.27 -2.85 12.45
CA ALA A 144 -4.29 -3.86 12.19
C ALA A 144 -3.76 -5.00 11.32
N SER A 145 -4.24 -6.23 11.58
CA SER A 145 -3.97 -7.39 10.73
C SER A 145 -4.70 -7.25 9.39
N LEU A 146 -4.03 -7.58 8.28
CA LEU A 146 -4.62 -7.61 6.95
C LEU A 146 -5.09 -9.02 6.54
N THR A 147 -5.14 -9.94 7.50
CA THR A 147 -5.62 -11.32 7.30
C THR A 147 -7.08 -11.51 7.67
N GLU A 148 -7.76 -10.43 8.07
CA GLU A 148 -9.16 -10.41 8.51
C GLU A 148 -9.79 -9.02 8.33
N PRO A 149 -11.13 -8.90 8.29
CA PRO A 149 -11.81 -7.60 8.30
C PRO A 149 -11.41 -6.74 9.50
N PRO A 150 -11.52 -5.39 9.41
CA PRO A 150 -12.22 -4.66 8.34
C PRO A 150 -11.35 -4.28 7.13
N LEU A 151 -10.02 -4.37 7.21
CA LEU A 151 -9.10 -4.04 6.12
C LEU A 151 -8.25 -5.27 5.78
N TYR A 152 -8.39 -5.80 4.57
CA TYR A 152 -7.71 -7.02 4.18
C TYR A 152 -7.48 -7.10 2.67
N LEU A 153 -6.65 -8.06 2.25
CA LEU A 153 -6.41 -8.36 0.84
C LEU A 153 -7.00 -9.72 0.47
N THR A 154 -7.42 -9.83 -0.78
CA THR A 154 -7.84 -11.09 -1.38
C THR A 154 -7.07 -11.36 -2.67
N GLU A 155 -7.11 -12.60 -3.14
CA GLU A 155 -6.60 -12.92 -4.46
C GLU A 155 -7.28 -12.06 -5.52
N GLY A 156 -6.50 -11.61 -6.50
CA GLY A 156 -6.94 -10.81 -7.62
C GLY A 156 -6.42 -11.37 -8.96
N PHE A 157 -6.37 -10.56 -10.01
CA PHE A 157 -5.92 -10.95 -11.33
C PHE A 157 -4.40 -10.89 -11.46
N ASN A 158 -3.72 -12.02 -11.45
CA ASN A 158 -2.29 -12.19 -11.24
C ASN A 158 -1.41 -12.28 -12.50
N LYS A 159 -1.88 -11.87 -13.69
CA LYS A 159 -1.06 -11.91 -14.91
C LYS A 159 -1.01 -10.53 -15.58
N GLN A 160 -0.27 -9.63 -14.98
CA GLN A 160 0.01 -8.32 -15.56
C GLN A 160 1.51 -8.18 -15.85
N GLU A 161 1.85 -7.57 -16.97
CA GLU A 161 3.22 -7.17 -17.25
C GLU A 161 3.60 -6.04 -16.28
N LEU A 162 4.64 -6.24 -15.48
CA LEU A 162 5.11 -5.26 -14.50
C LEU A 162 6.23 -4.42 -15.10
N PHE A 163 6.19 -3.14 -14.79
CA PHE A 163 7.30 -2.24 -15.00
C PHE A 163 7.97 -1.93 -13.67
N GLN A 164 9.32 -1.92 -13.67
CA GLN A 164 10.13 -1.63 -12.50
C GLN A 164 10.94 -0.35 -12.74
N THR A 165 10.94 0.56 -11.77
CA THR A 165 11.61 1.86 -11.88
C THR A 165 11.94 2.44 -10.51
N THR A 166 12.48 3.66 -10.48
CA THR A 166 12.78 4.39 -9.25
C THR A 166 11.51 4.86 -8.54
N ARG A 167 11.61 5.02 -7.22
CA ARG A 167 10.52 5.51 -6.36
C ARG A 167 10.26 6.99 -6.56
N ILE A 168 9.04 7.42 -6.23
CA ILE A 168 8.60 8.81 -6.40
C ILE A 168 8.78 9.61 -5.10
N GLY A 169 9.33 10.81 -5.21
CA GLY A 169 9.41 11.76 -4.11
C GLY A 169 10.52 11.47 -3.10
N ILE A 170 11.49 10.64 -3.47
CA ILE A 170 12.68 10.39 -2.65
C ILE A 170 13.67 11.55 -2.86
N GLY A 171 14.14 12.15 -1.76
CA GLY A 171 15.11 13.24 -1.81
C GLY A 171 16.51 12.76 -2.25
N GLN A 172 17.27 13.65 -2.85
CA GLN A 172 18.64 13.37 -3.28
C GLN A 172 19.50 12.85 -2.11
N GLY A 173 20.30 11.82 -2.39
CA GLY A 173 21.17 11.16 -1.40
C GLY A 173 20.47 10.18 -0.45
N LYS A 174 19.18 9.89 -0.70
CA LYS A 174 18.36 8.92 0.05
C LYS A 174 18.06 7.66 -0.76
N ASP A 175 19.08 7.14 -1.45
CA ASP A 175 18.94 5.93 -2.28
C ASP A 175 17.82 6.06 -3.34
N GLU A 176 17.64 7.26 -3.89
CA GLU A 176 16.61 7.62 -4.87
C GLU A 176 16.74 6.86 -6.19
N HIS A 177 17.93 6.36 -6.50
CA HIS A 177 18.25 5.61 -7.70
C HIS A 177 17.78 4.15 -7.65
N LEU A 178 17.42 3.63 -6.47
CA LEU A 178 17.02 2.24 -6.33
C LEU A 178 15.68 1.97 -7.05
N PRO A 179 15.63 0.91 -7.91
CA PRO A 179 14.44 0.59 -8.71
C PRO A 179 13.41 -0.20 -7.88
N TYR A 180 12.95 0.38 -6.78
CA TYR A 180 12.07 -0.27 -5.80
C TYR A 180 10.59 0.13 -5.95
N ARG A 181 10.21 0.64 -7.13
CA ARG A 181 8.82 0.91 -7.51
C ARG A 181 8.40 -0.04 -8.61
N PHE A 182 7.21 -0.62 -8.45
CA PHE A 182 6.60 -1.56 -9.37
C PHE A 182 5.19 -1.10 -9.72
N TYR A 183 4.79 -1.25 -10.99
CA TYR A 183 3.44 -0.96 -11.43
C TYR A 183 3.03 -1.78 -12.66
N ILE A 184 1.71 -1.88 -12.89
CA ILE A 184 1.17 -2.51 -14.10
C ILE A 184 1.47 -1.62 -15.30
N LYS A 185 2.17 -2.17 -16.30
CA LYS A 185 2.48 -1.48 -17.55
C LYS A 185 1.19 -0.98 -18.22
N ASP A 186 1.24 0.23 -18.74
CA ASP A 186 0.14 0.92 -19.45
C ASP A 186 -1.15 1.12 -18.63
N SER A 187 -1.11 0.90 -17.32
CA SER A 187 -2.25 1.18 -16.45
C SER A 187 -2.54 2.68 -16.37
N LYS A 188 -3.81 3.05 -16.57
CA LYS A 188 -4.31 4.45 -16.47
C LYS A 188 -4.53 4.90 -15.01
N PHE A 189 -4.31 4.02 -14.03
CA PHE A 189 -4.59 4.24 -12.62
C PHE A 189 -3.35 4.48 -11.76
N ILE A 190 -2.14 4.40 -12.33
CA ILE A 190 -0.90 4.69 -11.60
C ILE A 190 -0.79 6.16 -11.20
N SER A 191 0.04 6.45 -10.20
CA SER A 191 0.19 7.80 -9.65
C SER A 191 0.96 8.74 -10.57
N LYS A 192 1.97 8.20 -11.26
CA LYS A 192 2.77 8.86 -12.32
C LYS A 192 3.35 7.78 -13.24
N PRO A 193 3.48 8.07 -14.54
CA PRO A 193 4.20 7.19 -15.47
C PRO A 193 5.70 7.13 -15.17
#